data_5adbccc530ea4ee5e90b1f3dbb9988f2
#
_entry.id   5adbccc530ea4ee5e90b1f3dbb9988f2
#
_cell.length_a   1.000
_cell.length_b   1.000
_cell.length_c   1.000
_cell.angle_alpha   90.00
_cell.angle_beta   90.00
_cell.angle_gamma   90.00
#
_symmetry.space_group_name_H-M   'P 1'
#
loop_
_entity.id
_entity.type
_entity.pdbx_description
1 polymer ?
#
loop_
_entity_poly.entity_id
_entity_poly.type
_entity_poly.pdbx_seq_one_letter_code
_entity_poly.pdbx_strand_id
1 'polypeptide(L)'
;MFDFFSVLIPFLLIHTICDFYLQTDRWVEAKKARTYRSPELYLHAALQGVALLLPAMALGIDWRSTVCLIVIVAVSHFIIDLWKVTTPKGDKLAYFVIDQALHVSVLAAIAFHVADGASIDAVLQHERFSDGVLVVFAYVLILKPTSIVIGAVLNKYPIVNSTMDTDTDAVTDTDVIADPVSDKTANVSGLVAGGELIGYLERLLILTFMLVGSYAAVGFVLAAKSIFRFGELNQSANRSMTEYVLIGSLISVVITTLIGALVSLGVGIKFK
;
A
#
# COMPACT_ATOMS: atom_id res chain seq x y z
N MET A 1 -2.46 -24.87 20.77
CA MET A 1 -1.57 -24.96 19.62
C MET A 1 -2.05 -23.93 18.63
N PHE A 2 -1.23 -22.93 18.30
CA PHE A 2 -1.62 -21.88 17.36
C PHE A 2 -1.40 -22.36 15.95
N ASP A 3 -2.32 -22.05 15.06
CA ASP A 3 -2.12 -22.25 13.64
C ASP A 3 -1.21 -21.12 13.07
N PHE A 4 -0.39 -21.47 12.09
CA PHE A 4 0.56 -20.53 11.48
C PHE A 4 -0.10 -19.23 10.99
N PHE A 5 -1.21 -19.33 10.26
CA PHE A 5 -1.91 -18.16 9.74
C PHE A 5 -2.62 -17.35 10.83
N SER A 6 -3.06 -18.01 11.90
CA SER A 6 -3.65 -17.34 13.06
C SER A 6 -2.67 -16.42 13.79
N VAL A 7 -1.36 -16.70 13.68
CA VAL A 7 -0.30 -15.83 14.19
C VAL A 7 0.16 -14.83 13.14
N LEU A 8 0.41 -15.29 11.91
CA LEU A 8 1.01 -14.47 10.86
C LEU A 8 0.13 -13.27 10.47
N ILE A 9 -1.19 -13.46 10.28
CA ILE A 9 -2.02 -12.38 9.72
C ILE A 9 -2.25 -11.24 10.71
N PRO A 10 -2.49 -11.45 12.02
CA PRO A 10 -2.48 -10.34 12.98
C PRO A 10 -1.15 -9.59 13.04
N PHE A 11 -0.01 -10.29 12.88
CA PHE A 11 1.31 -9.66 12.85
C PHE A 11 1.49 -8.83 11.57
N LEU A 12 1.08 -9.36 10.41
CA LEU A 12 1.09 -8.61 9.15
C LEU A 12 0.14 -7.41 9.18
N LEU A 13 -1.03 -7.56 9.78
CA LEU A 13 -1.99 -6.47 9.92
C LEU A 13 -1.38 -5.30 10.69
N ILE A 14 -0.82 -5.57 11.88
CA ILE A 14 -0.24 -4.50 12.71
C ILE A 14 0.99 -3.88 12.05
N HIS A 15 1.86 -4.71 11.43
CA HIS A 15 3.00 -4.23 10.66
C HIS A 15 2.56 -3.29 9.52
N THR A 16 1.56 -3.69 8.73
CA THR A 16 1.02 -2.87 7.65
C THR A 16 0.43 -1.55 8.15
N ILE A 17 -0.25 -1.57 9.30
CA ILE A 17 -0.77 -0.34 9.91
C ILE A 17 0.39 0.59 10.31
N CYS A 18 1.43 0.06 10.95
CA CYS A 18 2.57 0.87 11.38
C CYS A 18 3.37 1.43 10.20
N ASP A 19 3.60 0.63 9.15
CA ASP A 19 4.39 1.05 7.98
C ASP A 19 3.67 2.06 7.09
N PHE A 20 2.39 1.84 6.84
CA PHE A 20 1.68 2.60 5.82
C PHE A 20 0.75 3.69 6.38
N TYR A 21 0.29 3.57 7.63
CA TYR A 21 -0.69 4.51 8.19
C TYR A 21 -0.10 5.36 9.32
N LEU A 22 0.80 4.81 10.14
CA LEU A 22 1.41 5.56 11.24
C LEU A 22 2.73 6.22 10.85
N GLN A 23 3.44 5.70 9.85
CA GLN A 23 4.62 6.36 9.30
C GLN A 23 4.22 7.54 8.42
N THR A 24 4.59 8.75 8.83
CA THR A 24 4.33 9.98 8.07
C THR A 24 5.40 10.21 7.01
N ASP A 25 5.07 10.97 5.95
CA ASP A 25 6.03 11.34 4.90
C ASP A 25 7.23 12.10 5.48
N ARG A 26 7.01 12.93 6.53
CA ARG A 26 8.09 13.63 7.25
C ARG A 26 9.10 12.66 7.86
N TRP A 27 8.65 11.52 8.40
CA TRP A 27 9.54 10.49 8.93
C TRP A 27 10.37 9.84 7.82
N VAL A 28 9.75 9.57 6.69
CA VAL A 28 10.43 8.99 5.52
C VAL A 28 11.52 9.95 5.01
N GLU A 29 11.20 11.23 4.86
CA GLU A 29 12.16 12.27 4.46
C GLU A 29 13.31 12.44 5.47
N ALA A 30 13.01 12.46 6.77
CA ALA A 30 14.00 12.55 7.82
C ALA A 30 14.95 11.34 7.85
N LYS A 31 14.41 10.12 7.66
CA LYS A 31 15.22 8.89 7.52
C LYS A 31 16.18 8.99 6.34
N LYS A 32 15.71 9.48 5.17
CA LYS A 32 16.55 9.68 3.98
C LYS A 32 17.63 10.73 4.18
N ALA A 33 17.29 11.85 4.81
CA ALA A 33 18.22 12.97 5.00
C ALA A 33 19.33 12.67 6.01
N ARG A 34 19.01 11.98 7.12
CA ARG A 34 19.92 11.77 8.25
C ARG A 34 20.42 10.34 8.40
N THR A 35 19.85 9.38 7.65
CA THR A 35 20.17 7.95 7.68
C THR A 35 20.18 7.38 9.12
N TYR A 36 21.28 6.76 9.57
CA TYR A 36 21.41 6.19 10.92
C TYR A 36 21.34 7.23 12.07
N ARG A 37 21.45 8.54 11.80
CA ARG A 37 21.31 9.62 12.79
C ARG A 37 19.87 10.12 12.94
N SER A 38 18.93 9.58 12.18
CA SER A 38 17.53 9.98 12.25
C SER A 38 16.85 9.36 13.48
N PRO A 39 16.37 10.14 14.45
CA PRO A 39 15.59 9.60 15.57
C PRO A 39 14.30 8.92 15.08
N GLU A 40 13.75 9.35 13.95
CA GLU A 40 12.55 8.80 13.34
C GLU A 40 12.75 7.33 12.91
N LEU A 41 13.99 6.94 12.56
CA LEU A 41 14.32 5.54 12.24
C LEU A 41 14.19 4.66 13.50
N TYR A 42 14.72 5.10 14.62
CA TYR A 42 14.65 4.37 15.90
C TYR A 42 13.23 4.33 16.44
N LEU A 43 12.51 5.46 16.39
CA LEU A 43 11.12 5.55 16.83
C LEU A 43 10.21 4.62 16.00
N HIS A 44 10.41 4.57 14.69
CA HIS A 44 9.63 3.70 13.83
C HIS A 44 9.91 2.21 14.11
N ALA A 45 11.17 1.83 14.24
CA ALA A 45 11.54 0.46 14.59
C ALA A 45 11.02 0.05 15.96
N ALA A 46 11.09 0.95 16.95
CA ALA A 46 10.51 0.73 18.29
C ALA A 46 8.97 0.60 18.21
N LEU A 47 8.31 1.44 17.43
CA LEU A 47 6.86 1.39 17.22
C LEU A 47 6.44 0.03 16.64
N GLN A 48 7.16 -0.49 15.64
CA GLN A 48 6.90 -1.80 15.05
C GLN A 48 7.02 -2.94 16.08
N GLY A 49 8.07 -2.91 16.88
CA GLY A 49 8.23 -3.90 17.95
C GLY A 49 7.13 -3.81 19.02
N VAL A 50 6.87 -2.60 19.56
CA VAL A 50 5.87 -2.39 20.61
C VAL A 50 4.45 -2.67 20.13
N ALA A 51 4.12 -2.31 18.90
CA ALA A 51 2.79 -2.57 18.35
C ALA A 51 2.46 -4.07 18.27
N LEU A 52 3.48 -4.93 18.19
CA LEU A 52 3.32 -6.39 18.22
C LEU A 52 2.74 -6.89 19.55
N LEU A 53 2.82 -6.08 20.63
CA LEU A 53 2.22 -6.41 21.90
C LEU A 53 0.71 -6.66 21.78
N LEU A 54 0.01 -5.92 20.91
CA LEU A 54 -1.43 -6.06 20.71
C LEU A 54 -1.82 -7.47 20.24
N PRO A 55 -1.31 -7.96 19.07
CA PRO A 55 -1.63 -9.31 18.63
C PRO A 55 -1.03 -10.40 19.53
N ALA A 56 0.13 -10.18 20.17
CA ALA A 56 0.72 -11.14 21.10
C ALA A 56 -0.17 -11.35 22.32
N MET A 57 -0.72 -10.28 22.91
CA MET A 57 -1.68 -10.37 24.02
C MET A 57 -2.99 -11.02 23.58
N ALA A 58 -3.52 -10.66 22.41
CA ALA A 58 -4.75 -11.24 21.88
C ALA A 58 -4.64 -12.75 21.64
N LEU A 59 -3.46 -13.21 21.24
CA LEU A 59 -3.13 -14.61 21.05
C LEU A 59 -2.72 -15.33 22.37
N GLY A 60 -2.59 -14.62 23.48
CA GLY A 60 -2.18 -15.22 24.76
C GLY A 60 -0.74 -15.74 24.75
N ILE A 61 0.16 -15.15 23.96
CA ILE A 61 1.59 -15.49 23.95
C ILE A 61 2.19 -15.07 25.31
N ASP A 62 3.00 -15.94 25.88
CA ASP A 62 3.60 -15.68 27.18
C ASP A 62 4.51 -14.43 27.17
N TRP A 63 4.68 -13.80 28.35
CA TRP A 63 5.39 -12.54 28.50
C TRP A 63 6.86 -12.60 28.02
N ARG A 64 7.56 -13.69 28.30
CA ARG A 64 8.99 -13.82 27.93
C ARG A 64 9.14 -13.90 26.41
N SER A 65 8.33 -14.75 25.77
CA SER A 65 8.27 -14.86 24.32
C SER A 65 7.86 -13.52 23.69
N THR A 66 6.85 -12.84 24.22
CA THR A 66 6.41 -11.53 23.71
C THR A 66 7.53 -10.50 23.75
N VAL A 67 8.28 -10.38 24.85
CA VAL A 67 9.43 -9.46 24.91
C VAL A 67 10.51 -9.83 23.89
N CYS A 68 10.80 -11.12 23.74
CA CYS A 68 11.75 -11.58 22.73
C CYS A 68 11.30 -11.21 21.31
N LEU A 69 10.02 -11.40 20.98
CA LEU A 69 9.44 -11.05 19.69
C LEU A 69 9.52 -9.54 19.41
N ILE A 70 9.21 -8.71 20.41
CA ILE A 70 9.30 -7.25 20.31
C ILE A 70 10.73 -6.83 19.95
N VAL A 71 11.72 -7.39 20.63
CA VAL A 71 13.13 -7.07 20.39
C VAL A 71 13.57 -7.55 19.00
N ILE A 72 13.23 -8.77 18.61
CA ILE A 72 13.57 -9.32 17.30
C ILE A 72 12.97 -8.44 16.19
N VAL A 73 11.68 -8.10 16.30
CA VAL A 73 11.01 -7.27 15.26
C VAL A 73 11.59 -5.86 15.23
N ALA A 74 11.81 -5.22 16.38
CA ALA A 74 12.39 -3.87 16.41
C ALA A 74 13.79 -3.84 15.79
N VAL A 75 14.65 -4.81 16.12
CA VAL A 75 16.02 -4.88 15.61
C VAL A 75 16.04 -5.22 14.12
N SER A 76 15.28 -6.23 13.68
CA SER A 76 15.23 -6.61 12.27
C SER A 76 14.65 -5.48 11.42
N HIS A 77 13.57 -4.84 11.88
CA HIS A 77 12.96 -3.69 11.20
C HIS A 77 13.95 -2.53 11.07
N PHE A 78 14.67 -2.21 12.14
CA PHE A 78 15.72 -1.19 12.10
C PHE A 78 16.79 -1.50 11.05
N ILE A 79 17.27 -2.73 11.00
CA ILE A 79 18.33 -3.14 10.05
C ILE A 79 17.85 -3.06 8.61
N ILE A 80 16.62 -3.53 8.32
CA ILE A 80 16.05 -3.53 6.97
C ILE A 80 15.80 -2.09 6.51
N ASP A 81 15.20 -1.24 7.35
CA ASP A 81 14.98 0.16 7.06
C ASP A 81 16.28 0.93 6.84
N LEU A 82 17.29 0.69 7.68
CA LEU A 82 18.61 1.30 7.54
C LEU A 82 19.26 0.91 6.21
N TRP A 83 19.21 -0.37 5.84
CA TRP A 83 19.70 -0.84 4.54
C TRP A 83 19.00 -0.11 3.38
N LYS A 84 17.66 0.03 3.43
CA LYS A 84 16.88 0.71 2.40
C LYS A 84 17.27 2.18 2.25
N VAL A 85 17.36 2.94 3.35
CA VAL A 85 17.69 4.37 3.30
C VAL A 85 19.16 4.66 2.97
N THR A 86 20.07 3.71 3.20
CA THR A 86 21.48 3.84 2.82
C THR A 86 21.74 3.44 1.37
N THR A 87 20.79 2.75 0.73
CA THR A 87 20.95 2.29 -0.66
C THR A 87 20.65 3.42 -1.64
N PRO A 88 21.57 3.79 -2.57
CA PRO A 88 21.39 4.93 -3.48
C PRO A 88 20.16 4.84 -4.41
N LYS A 89 19.60 3.65 -4.57
CA LYS A 89 18.42 3.37 -5.42
C LYS A 89 17.22 2.90 -4.60
N GLY A 90 17.22 3.13 -3.28
CA GLY A 90 16.20 2.66 -2.34
C GLY A 90 14.77 3.10 -2.66
N ASP A 91 14.61 4.18 -3.43
CA ASP A 91 13.29 4.69 -3.87
C ASP A 91 12.69 3.94 -5.06
N LYS A 92 13.42 3.03 -5.70
CA LYS A 92 12.87 2.25 -6.81
C LYS A 92 11.90 1.18 -6.30
N LEU A 93 10.87 0.89 -7.11
CA LEU A 93 9.88 -0.13 -6.83
C LEU A 93 10.50 -1.48 -6.43
N ALA A 94 11.58 -1.90 -7.09
CA ALA A 94 12.25 -3.18 -6.77
C ALA A 94 12.78 -3.21 -5.32
N TYR A 95 13.38 -2.12 -4.84
CA TYR A 95 13.87 -2.03 -3.47
C TYR A 95 12.73 -1.94 -2.45
N PHE A 96 11.63 -1.29 -2.81
CA PHE A 96 10.42 -1.31 -2.00
C PHE A 96 9.87 -2.73 -1.86
N VAL A 97 9.79 -3.50 -2.95
CA VAL A 97 9.33 -4.90 -2.92
C VAL A 97 10.26 -5.77 -2.08
N ILE A 98 11.59 -5.62 -2.23
CA ILE A 98 12.57 -6.38 -1.44
C ILE A 98 12.44 -6.03 0.05
N ASP A 99 12.33 -4.78 0.39
CA ASP A 99 12.13 -4.27 1.75
C ASP A 99 10.89 -4.91 2.39
N GLN A 100 9.74 -4.85 1.74
CA GLN A 100 8.52 -5.46 2.24
C GLN A 100 8.63 -6.99 2.33
N ALA A 101 9.28 -7.64 1.36
CA ALA A 101 9.50 -9.08 1.38
C ALA A 101 10.39 -9.52 2.57
N LEU A 102 11.41 -8.73 2.92
CA LEU A 102 12.26 -9.01 4.08
C LEU A 102 11.47 -8.89 5.39
N HIS A 103 10.67 -7.83 5.57
CA HIS A 103 9.81 -7.67 6.74
C HIS A 103 8.81 -8.83 6.88
N VAL A 104 8.12 -9.17 5.80
CA VAL A 104 7.18 -10.31 5.76
C VAL A 104 7.89 -11.63 6.08
N SER A 105 9.11 -11.84 5.57
CA SER A 105 9.89 -13.06 5.84
C SER A 105 10.26 -13.20 7.32
N VAL A 106 10.63 -12.10 7.98
CA VAL A 106 10.90 -12.10 9.43
C VAL A 106 9.63 -12.45 10.21
N LEU A 107 8.51 -11.82 9.89
CA LEU A 107 7.23 -12.09 10.56
C LEU A 107 6.75 -13.53 10.32
N ALA A 108 6.96 -14.07 9.11
CA ALA A 108 6.64 -15.46 8.79
C ALA A 108 7.52 -16.44 9.58
N ALA A 109 8.83 -16.18 9.70
CA ALA A 109 9.72 -17.00 10.52
C ALA A 109 9.32 -16.99 12.01
N ILE A 110 8.94 -15.83 12.53
CA ILE A 110 8.41 -15.68 13.87
C ILE A 110 7.11 -16.47 14.04
N ALA A 111 6.17 -16.30 13.12
CA ALA A 111 4.89 -17.00 13.17
C ALA A 111 5.08 -18.53 13.13
N PHE A 112 6.01 -19.01 12.31
CA PHE A 112 6.37 -20.42 12.25
C PHE A 112 6.93 -20.94 13.58
N HIS A 113 7.80 -20.16 14.24
CA HIS A 113 8.38 -20.52 15.53
C HIS A 113 7.32 -20.53 16.66
N VAL A 114 6.43 -19.53 16.67
CA VAL A 114 5.35 -19.41 17.69
C VAL A 114 4.27 -20.48 17.50
N ALA A 115 4.03 -20.93 16.29
CA ALA A 115 3.06 -21.98 15.95
C ALA A 115 3.54 -23.42 16.29
N ASP A 116 4.59 -23.58 17.10
CA ASP A 116 5.13 -24.86 17.57
C ASP A 116 5.39 -25.89 16.46
N GLY A 117 6.16 -25.49 15.44
CA GLY A 117 6.64 -26.39 14.41
C GLY A 117 5.51 -26.97 13.54
N ALA A 118 4.53 -26.16 13.19
CA ALA A 118 3.51 -26.52 12.23
C ALA A 118 4.20 -27.13 10.99
N SER A 119 3.93 -28.41 10.71
CA SER A 119 4.39 -29.02 9.47
C SER A 119 3.75 -28.28 8.30
N ILE A 120 4.44 -28.25 7.14
CA ILE A 120 3.91 -27.65 5.92
C ILE A 120 2.52 -28.22 5.59
N ASP A 121 2.28 -29.49 5.90
CA ASP A 121 0.99 -30.14 5.73
C ASP A 121 -0.10 -29.57 6.66
N ALA A 122 0.23 -29.18 7.89
CA ALA A 122 -0.71 -28.53 8.82
C ALA A 122 -1.06 -27.11 8.38
N VAL A 123 -0.13 -26.40 7.74
CA VAL A 123 -0.36 -25.07 7.13
C VAL A 123 -1.37 -25.16 5.99
N LEU A 124 -1.35 -26.27 5.22
CA LEU A 124 -2.26 -26.48 4.09
C LEU A 124 -3.65 -27.02 4.49
N GLN A 125 -3.77 -27.62 5.69
CA GLN A 125 -5.03 -28.20 6.20
C GLN A 125 -5.81 -27.30 7.15
N HIS A 126 -5.61 -26.01 7.04
CA HIS A 126 -6.13 -24.97 7.92
C HIS A 126 -7.65 -25.04 8.13
N GLU A 127 -8.10 -25.41 9.34
CA GLU A 127 -9.49 -25.26 9.79
C GLU A 127 -9.65 -23.94 10.58
N ARG A 128 -10.28 -22.94 9.94
CA ARG A 128 -10.80 -21.68 10.52
C ARG A 128 -9.79 -20.77 11.21
N PHE A 129 -9.09 -20.06 10.38
CA PHE A 129 -8.51 -18.78 10.73
C PHE A 129 -9.62 -17.76 11.07
N SER A 130 -9.31 -16.79 11.93
CA SER A 130 -10.25 -15.69 12.22
C SER A 130 -10.54 -14.90 10.93
N ASP A 131 -11.57 -15.33 10.19
CA ASP A 131 -12.01 -14.75 8.92
C ASP A 131 -12.14 -13.22 9.00
N GLY A 132 -12.56 -12.72 10.18
CA GLY A 132 -12.67 -11.29 10.43
C GLY A 132 -11.34 -10.53 10.34
N VAL A 133 -10.26 -11.08 10.89
CA VAL A 133 -8.93 -10.43 10.85
C VAL A 133 -8.39 -10.42 9.43
N LEU A 134 -8.58 -11.52 8.68
CA LEU A 134 -8.19 -11.62 7.28
C LEU A 134 -8.94 -10.59 6.41
N VAL A 135 -10.25 -10.43 6.63
CA VAL A 135 -11.07 -9.44 5.93
C VAL A 135 -10.58 -8.01 6.25
N VAL A 136 -10.37 -7.68 7.52
CA VAL A 136 -9.84 -6.37 7.92
C VAL A 136 -8.47 -6.12 7.29
N PHE A 137 -7.60 -7.14 7.29
CA PHE A 137 -6.28 -7.04 6.65
C PHE A 137 -6.39 -6.76 5.15
N ALA A 138 -7.32 -7.41 4.44
CA ALA A 138 -7.57 -7.15 3.03
C ALA A 138 -8.00 -5.68 2.77
N TYR A 139 -8.94 -5.17 3.58
CA TYR A 139 -9.34 -3.76 3.47
C TYR A 139 -8.17 -2.79 3.72
N VAL A 140 -7.33 -3.07 4.70
CA VAL A 140 -6.13 -2.26 4.97
C VAL A 140 -5.16 -2.31 3.78
N LEU A 141 -4.95 -3.48 3.16
CA LEU A 141 -4.04 -3.65 2.02
C LEU A 141 -4.49 -2.92 0.75
N ILE A 142 -5.80 -2.93 0.44
CA ILE A 142 -6.29 -2.32 -0.80
C ILE A 142 -6.28 -0.78 -0.76
N LEU A 143 -6.18 -0.17 0.41
CA LEU A 143 -6.18 1.29 0.54
C LEU A 143 -4.77 1.87 0.29
N LYS A 144 -4.09 2.30 1.33
CA LYS A 144 -2.83 3.04 1.24
C LYS A 144 -1.67 2.22 0.63
N PRO A 145 -1.44 0.94 1.03
CA PRO A 145 -0.39 0.11 0.42
C PRO A 145 -0.55 -0.02 -1.11
N THR A 146 -1.76 -0.30 -1.58
CA THR A 146 -2.05 -0.41 -3.02
C THR A 146 -1.83 0.92 -3.75
N SER A 147 -2.19 2.07 -3.16
CA SER A 147 -1.93 3.38 -3.76
C SER A 147 -0.44 3.66 -3.92
N ILE A 148 0.38 3.29 -2.93
CA ILE A 148 1.85 3.43 -3.01
C ILE A 148 2.43 2.55 -4.12
N VAL A 149 1.97 1.29 -4.24
CA VAL A 149 2.40 0.40 -5.32
C VAL A 149 2.03 0.96 -6.69
N ILE A 150 0.79 1.44 -6.86
CA ILE A 150 0.34 2.06 -8.11
C ILE A 150 1.21 3.27 -8.45
N GLY A 151 1.43 4.17 -7.51
CA GLY A 151 2.29 5.34 -7.68
C GLY A 151 3.73 4.96 -8.07
N ALA A 152 4.31 3.96 -7.41
CA ALA A 152 5.65 3.47 -7.70
C ALA A 152 5.77 2.82 -9.09
N VAL A 153 4.72 2.13 -9.57
CA VAL A 153 4.67 1.58 -10.93
C VAL A 153 4.54 2.70 -11.95
N LEU A 154 3.64 3.66 -11.72
CA LEU A 154 3.41 4.78 -12.63
C LEU A 154 4.63 5.69 -12.76
N ASN A 155 5.37 5.92 -11.69
CA ASN A 155 6.63 6.68 -11.70
C ASN A 155 7.72 6.05 -12.60
N LYS A 156 7.60 4.76 -12.92
CA LYS A 156 8.48 4.09 -13.88
C LYS A 156 8.17 4.49 -15.33
N TYR A 157 6.96 4.98 -15.60
CA TYR A 157 6.47 5.39 -16.91
C TYR A 157 6.03 6.85 -16.88
N PRO A 158 6.97 7.82 -16.77
CA PRO A 158 6.64 9.23 -16.65
C PRO A 158 5.92 9.71 -17.91
N ILE A 159 4.93 10.59 -17.74
CA ILE A 159 4.29 11.29 -18.85
C ILE A 159 5.33 12.23 -19.45
N VAL A 160 5.70 12.02 -20.70
CA VAL A 160 6.44 13.01 -21.47
C VAL A 160 5.43 14.09 -21.85
N ASN A 161 5.38 15.17 -21.08
CA ASN A 161 4.71 16.37 -21.51
C ASN A 161 5.51 16.90 -22.70
N SER A 162 5.03 16.65 -23.91
CA SER A 162 5.43 17.43 -25.08
C SER A 162 4.86 18.83 -24.88
N THR A 163 5.52 19.65 -24.06
CA THR A 163 5.44 21.08 -24.21
C THR A 163 5.99 21.32 -25.60
N MET A 164 5.13 21.66 -26.54
CA MET A 164 5.57 22.35 -27.75
C MET A 164 6.38 23.56 -27.27
N ASP A 165 7.69 23.46 -27.41
CA ASP A 165 8.54 24.63 -27.52
C ASP A 165 8.04 25.36 -28.75
N THR A 166 7.11 26.28 -28.53
CA THR A 166 6.83 27.33 -29.49
C THR A 166 8.00 28.30 -29.33
N ASP A 167 9.02 28.09 -30.15
CA ASP A 167 9.95 29.16 -30.51
C ASP A 167 9.11 30.36 -30.93
N THR A 168 9.04 31.34 -30.07
CA THR A 168 8.60 32.67 -30.42
C THR A 168 9.68 33.61 -29.94
N ASP A 169 10.58 33.88 -30.88
CA ASP A 169 11.44 35.06 -30.85
C ASP A 169 10.60 36.33 -30.70
N ALA A 170 11.08 37.17 -29.82
CA ALA A 170 10.94 38.62 -29.77
C ALA A 170 9.50 39.21 -29.67
N VAL A 171 9.25 39.99 -28.67
CA VAL A 171 9.17 41.46 -28.67
C VAL A 171 8.80 41.98 -27.29
N THR A 172 9.63 42.86 -26.81
CA THR A 172 9.57 43.94 -25.82
C THR A 172 8.18 44.39 -25.31
N ASP A 173 8.24 44.71 -24.00
CA ASP A 173 7.51 45.78 -23.28
C ASP A 173 5.96 45.68 -23.18
N THR A 174 5.47 45.44 -21.98
CA THR A 174 4.70 46.44 -21.21
C THR A 174 4.25 45.84 -19.86
N ASP A 175 4.33 46.67 -18.82
CA ASP A 175 3.82 46.44 -17.46
C ASP A 175 2.40 45.90 -17.42
N VAL A 176 2.20 44.70 -16.77
CA VAL A 176 0.90 44.30 -16.22
C VAL A 176 1.11 43.59 -14.89
N ILE A 177 0.77 44.30 -13.85
CA ILE A 177 0.29 43.95 -12.52
C ILE A 177 0.25 42.44 -12.22
N ALA A 178 1.01 42.06 -11.19
CA ALA A 178 1.01 40.75 -10.56
C ALA A 178 -0.37 40.40 -9.97
N ASP A 179 -1.05 39.45 -10.55
CA ASP A 179 -2.12 38.67 -9.91
C ASP A 179 -1.55 37.44 -9.22
N PRO A 180 -2.08 37.01 -8.05
CA PRO A 180 -1.40 36.07 -7.15
C PRO A 180 -1.43 34.64 -7.71
N VAL A 181 -0.24 34.07 -7.85
CA VAL A 181 0.05 32.68 -8.25
C VAL A 181 -0.53 31.61 -7.28
N SER A 182 -1.27 32.03 -6.27
CA SER A 182 -1.77 31.17 -5.17
C SER A 182 -2.93 30.24 -5.53
N ASP A 183 -3.67 30.49 -6.61
CA ASP A 183 -4.92 29.76 -6.86
C ASP A 183 -4.76 28.51 -7.76
N LYS A 184 -3.70 28.44 -8.56
CA LYS A 184 -3.47 27.29 -9.45
C LYS A 184 -2.92 26.06 -8.72
N THR A 185 -2.11 26.24 -7.68
CA THR A 185 -1.55 25.13 -6.90
C THR A 185 -2.59 24.50 -5.97
N ALA A 186 -3.53 25.27 -5.44
CA ALA A 186 -4.63 24.77 -4.62
C ALA A 186 -5.61 23.91 -5.44
N ASN A 187 -5.88 24.29 -6.68
CA ASN A 187 -6.76 23.52 -7.58
C ASN A 187 -6.15 22.20 -8.01
N VAL A 188 -4.84 22.14 -8.27
CA VAL A 188 -4.16 20.89 -8.67
C VAL A 188 -4.09 19.90 -7.50
N SER A 189 -3.81 20.36 -6.29
CA SER A 189 -3.80 19.50 -5.09
C SER A 189 -5.19 18.92 -4.76
N GLY A 190 -6.26 19.70 -4.95
CA GLY A 190 -7.63 19.23 -4.78
C GLY A 190 -8.04 18.17 -5.80
N LEU A 191 -7.59 18.30 -7.04
CA LEU A 191 -7.87 17.34 -8.10
C LEU A 191 -7.16 15.99 -7.88
N VAL A 192 -5.92 16.03 -7.40
CA VAL A 192 -5.14 14.82 -7.06
C VAL A 192 -5.76 14.10 -5.87
N ALA A 193 -6.15 14.83 -4.81
CA ALA A 193 -6.82 14.26 -3.64
C ALA A 193 -8.19 13.64 -4.00
N GLY A 194 -8.95 14.27 -4.90
CA GLY A 194 -10.21 13.73 -5.42
C GLY A 194 -10.01 12.42 -6.18
N GLY A 195 -8.99 12.33 -7.02
CA GLY A 195 -8.64 11.11 -7.77
C GLY A 195 -8.23 9.95 -6.84
N GLU A 196 -7.50 10.23 -5.77
CA GLU A 196 -7.12 9.23 -4.76
C GLU A 196 -8.35 8.70 -4.01
N LEU A 197 -9.25 9.59 -3.59
CA LEU A 197 -10.49 9.21 -2.91
C LEU A 197 -11.38 8.33 -3.80
N ILE A 198 -11.55 8.68 -5.08
CA ILE A 198 -12.28 7.85 -6.05
C ILE A 198 -11.65 6.46 -6.14
N GLY A 199 -10.31 6.38 -6.19
CA GLY A 199 -9.60 5.11 -6.20
C GLY A 199 -9.84 4.27 -4.94
N TYR A 200 -9.90 4.88 -3.76
CA TYR A 200 -10.22 4.18 -2.51
C TYR A 200 -11.65 3.63 -2.52
N LEU A 201 -12.64 4.45 -2.88
CA LEU A 201 -14.05 4.06 -2.94
C LEU A 201 -14.27 2.91 -3.92
N GLU A 202 -13.66 2.97 -5.09
CA GLU A 202 -13.74 1.90 -6.08
C GLU A 202 -13.18 0.57 -5.56
N ARG A 203 -12.00 0.58 -4.95
CA ARG A 203 -11.38 -0.61 -4.37
C ARG A 203 -12.23 -1.20 -3.24
N LEU A 204 -12.79 -0.34 -2.38
CA LEU A 204 -13.72 -0.76 -1.32
C LEU A 204 -14.94 -1.46 -1.90
N LEU A 205 -15.57 -0.89 -2.94
CA LEU A 205 -16.74 -1.50 -3.59
C LEU A 205 -16.39 -2.85 -4.22
N ILE A 206 -15.30 -2.92 -4.99
CA ILE A 206 -14.87 -4.16 -5.65
C ILE A 206 -14.62 -5.25 -4.61
N LEU A 207 -13.83 -4.98 -3.56
CA LEU A 207 -13.54 -5.98 -2.52
C LEU A 207 -14.82 -6.41 -1.80
N THR A 208 -15.69 -5.47 -1.42
CA THR A 208 -16.95 -5.77 -0.74
C THR A 208 -17.83 -6.67 -1.60
N PHE A 209 -18.00 -6.38 -2.89
CA PHE A 209 -18.81 -7.21 -3.78
C PHE A 209 -18.20 -8.59 -4.03
N MET A 210 -16.87 -8.69 -4.04
CA MET A 210 -16.19 -9.99 -4.12
C MET A 210 -16.46 -10.85 -2.87
N LEU A 211 -16.34 -10.25 -1.67
CA LEU A 211 -16.56 -10.94 -0.41
C LEU A 211 -18.02 -11.39 -0.22
N VAL A 212 -18.96 -10.62 -0.75
CA VAL A 212 -20.38 -11.00 -0.76
C VAL A 212 -20.71 -12.01 -1.88
N GLY A 213 -19.75 -12.30 -2.78
CA GLY A 213 -19.95 -13.22 -3.91
C GLY A 213 -20.74 -12.61 -5.07
N SER A 214 -20.88 -11.27 -5.11
CA SER A 214 -21.62 -10.57 -6.16
C SER A 214 -20.69 -10.11 -7.31
N TYR A 215 -20.19 -11.06 -8.09
CA TYR A 215 -19.27 -10.76 -9.20
C TYR A 215 -19.91 -9.93 -10.32
N ALA A 216 -21.23 -10.06 -10.50
CA ALA A 216 -21.97 -9.21 -11.44
C ALA A 216 -21.90 -7.72 -11.03
N ALA A 217 -21.96 -7.42 -9.73
CA ALA A 217 -21.80 -6.04 -9.23
C ALA A 217 -20.38 -5.50 -9.45
N VAL A 218 -19.36 -6.35 -9.33
CA VAL A 218 -17.98 -5.98 -9.70
C VAL A 218 -17.92 -5.61 -11.19
N GLY A 219 -18.48 -6.44 -12.06
CA GLY A 219 -18.56 -6.16 -13.50
C GLY A 219 -19.29 -4.85 -13.81
N PHE A 220 -20.37 -4.56 -13.07
CA PHE A 220 -21.12 -3.30 -13.21
C PHE A 220 -20.27 -2.07 -12.81
N VAL A 221 -19.53 -2.14 -11.70
CA VAL A 221 -18.62 -1.05 -11.27
C VAL A 221 -17.57 -0.77 -12.35
N LEU A 222 -16.97 -1.82 -12.93
CA LEU A 222 -15.96 -1.69 -13.98
C LEU A 222 -16.57 -1.12 -15.28
N ALA A 223 -17.77 -1.55 -15.64
CA ALA A 223 -18.48 -1.01 -16.81
C ALA A 223 -18.84 0.46 -16.62
N ALA A 224 -19.40 0.84 -15.48
CA ALA A 224 -19.74 2.22 -15.14
C ALA A 224 -18.50 3.12 -15.23
N LYS A 225 -17.37 2.69 -14.63
CA LYS A 225 -16.10 3.41 -14.73
C LYS A 225 -15.62 3.61 -16.15
N SER A 226 -15.76 2.58 -16.99
CA SER A 226 -15.39 2.66 -18.40
C SER A 226 -16.25 3.68 -19.16
N ILE A 227 -17.56 3.71 -18.90
CA ILE A 227 -18.50 4.65 -19.53
C ILE A 227 -18.17 6.10 -19.14
N PHE A 228 -17.98 6.39 -17.87
CA PHE A 228 -17.63 7.74 -17.40
C PHE A 228 -16.32 8.22 -18.04
N ARG A 229 -15.37 7.32 -18.23
CA ARG A 229 -14.08 7.63 -18.81
C ARG A 229 -14.13 7.91 -20.32
N PHE A 230 -15.04 7.26 -21.07
CA PHE A 230 -15.25 7.59 -22.48
C PHE A 230 -15.67 9.05 -22.70
N GLY A 231 -16.42 9.62 -21.75
CA GLY A 231 -16.78 11.04 -21.77
C GLY A 231 -15.58 11.98 -21.63
N GLU A 232 -14.61 11.62 -20.79
CA GLU A 232 -13.39 12.40 -20.58
C GLU A 232 -12.39 12.26 -21.74
N LEU A 233 -12.28 11.06 -22.33
CA LEU A 233 -11.42 10.76 -23.48
C LEU A 233 -11.75 11.64 -24.69
N ASN A 234 -13.02 11.95 -24.89
CA ASN A 234 -13.48 12.74 -26.04
C ASN A 234 -13.25 14.26 -25.85
N GLN A 235 -12.94 14.69 -24.63
CA GLN A 235 -12.74 16.11 -24.29
C GLN A 235 -11.26 16.46 -24.00
N SER A 236 -10.40 15.46 -23.75
CA SER A 236 -9.01 15.72 -23.36
C SER A 236 -8.09 15.87 -24.56
N ALA A 237 -7.54 17.08 -24.72
CA ALA A 237 -6.45 17.36 -25.67
C ALA A 237 -5.14 16.59 -25.35
N ASN A 238 -5.07 15.87 -24.22
CA ASN A 238 -3.84 15.26 -23.71
C ASN A 238 -3.97 13.73 -23.58
N ARG A 239 -3.76 13.03 -24.70
CA ARG A 239 -3.82 11.56 -24.82
C ARG A 239 -2.92 10.85 -23.79
N SER A 240 -1.72 11.37 -23.54
CA SER A 240 -0.76 10.79 -22.60
C SER A 240 -1.28 10.76 -21.16
N MET A 241 -1.96 11.81 -20.74
CA MET A 241 -2.58 11.87 -19.41
C MET A 241 -3.68 10.80 -19.25
N THR A 242 -4.48 10.60 -20.29
CA THR A 242 -5.55 9.61 -20.29
C THR A 242 -5.00 8.18 -20.22
N GLU A 243 -3.95 7.87 -20.99
CA GLU A 243 -3.29 6.57 -20.96
C GLU A 243 -2.70 6.27 -19.57
N TYR A 244 -2.06 7.27 -18.95
CA TYR A 244 -1.49 7.15 -17.60
C TYR A 244 -2.54 6.82 -16.54
N VAL A 245 -3.65 7.55 -16.52
CA VAL A 245 -4.76 7.32 -15.58
C VAL A 245 -5.43 5.97 -15.86
N LEU A 246 -5.50 5.52 -17.13
CA LEU A 246 -6.02 4.21 -17.50
C LEU A 246 -5.16 3.09 -16.94
N ILE A 247 -3.83 3.17 -17.10
CA ILE A 247 -2.89 2.17 -16.58
C ILE A 247 -3.01 2.07 -15.06
N GLY A 248 -2.99 3.19 -14.34
CA GLY A 248 -3.16 3.20 -12.90
C GLY A 248 -4.46 2.56 -12.43
N SER A 249 -5.53 2.82 -13.16
CA SER A 249 -6.85 2.25 -12.93
C SER A 249 -6.87 0.73 -13.12
N LEU A 250 -6.31 0.21 -14.22
CA LEU A 250 -6.24 -1.21 -14.48
C LEU A 250 -5.39 -1.95 -13.43
N ILE A 251 -4.25 -1.38 -13.05
CA ILE A 251 -3.41 -1.93 -11.98
C ILE A 251 -4.20 -2.00 -10.67
N SER A 252 -4.93 -0.94 -10.32
CA SER A 252 -5.78 -0.89 -9.13
C SER A 252 -6.80 -2.03 -9.12
N VAL A 253 -7.51 -2.25 -10.22
CA VAL A 253 -8.49 -3.33 -10.35
C VAL A 253 -7.83 -4.70 -10.22
N VAL A 254 -6.72 -4.93 -10.92
CA VAL A 254 -6.00 -6.22 -10.86
C VAL A 254 -5.55 -6.53 -9.43
N ILE A 255 -4.93 -5.59 -8.72
CA ILE A 255 -4.48 -5.80 -7.34
C ILE A 255 -5.69 -6.08 -6.44
N THR A 256 -6.75 -5.30 -6.54
CA THR A 256 -7.94 -5.46 -5.68
C THR A 256 -8.64 -6.79 -5.93
N THR A 257 -8.77 -7.22 -7.18
CA THR A 257 -9.40 -8.51 -7.52
C THR A 257 -8.53 -9.68 -7.09
N LEU A 258 -7.21 -9.60 -7.20
CA LEU A 258 -6.30 -10.63 -6.70
C LEU A 258 -6.41 -10.77 -5.17
N ILE A 259 -6.37 -9.67 -4.43
CA ILE A 259 -6.53 -9.68 -2.97
C ILE A 259 -7.91 -10.24 -2.61
N GLY A 260 -8.97 -9.79 -3.26
CA GLY A 260 -10.33 -10.29 -3.03
C GLY A 260 -10.48 -11.78 -3.30
N ALA A 261 -9.86 -12.29 -4.37
CA ALA A 261 -9.86 -13.72 -4.69
C ALA A 261 -9.12 -14.54 -3.62
N LEU A 262 -7.93 -14.10 -3.20
CA LEU A 262 -7.15 -14.76 -2.15
C LEU A 262 -7.91 -14.82 -0.82
N VAL A 263 -8.55 -13.71 -0.42
CA VAL A 263 -9.35 -13.66 0.81
C VAL A 263 -10.59 -14.51 0.70
N SER A 264 -11.29 -14.50 -0.43
CA SER A 264 -12.47 -15.36 -0.67
C SER A 264 -12.11 -16.84 -0.56
N LEU A 265 -10.94 -17.26 -1.06
CA LEU A 265 -10.43 -18.61 -0.90
C LEU A 265 -10.10 -18.92 0.57
N GLY A 266 -9.46 -17.98 1.29
CA GLY A 266 -9.09 -18.13 2.69
C GLY A 266 -10.31 -18.24 3.61
N VAL A 267 -11.37 -17.48 3.35
CA VAL A 267 -12.64 -17.49 4.10
C VAL A 267 -13.57 -18.65 3.66
N GLY A 268 -13.19 -19.40 2.64
CA GLY A 268 -14.00 -20.54 2.14
C GLY A 268 -15.26 -20.10 1.36
N ILE A 269 -15.29 -18.88 0.86
CA ILE A 269 -16.37 -18.40 -0.02
C ILE A 269 -16.28 -19.14 -1.34
N LYS A 270 -17.28 -19.97 -1.65
CA LYS A 270 -17.34 -20.69 -2.93
C LYS A 270 -17.66 -19.72 -4.06
N PHE A 271 -16.80 -19.70 -5.05
CA PHE A 271 -17.11 -19.01 -6.32
C PHE A 271 -18.30 -19.71 -6.98
N LYS A 272 -19.43 -19.01 -7.09
CA LYS A 272 -20.61 -19.45 -7.82
C LYS A 272 -20.64 -18.86 -9.21
#